data_a849d04c5da26aeb985965be255c9ea7
#
_entry.id   a849d04c5da26aeb985965be255c9ea7
#
_cell.length_a   1.000
_cell.length_b   1.000
_cell.length_c   1.000
_cell.angle_alpha   90.00
_cell.angle_beta   90.00
_cell.angle_gamma   90.00
#
_symmetry.space_group_name_H-M   'P 1'
#
loop_
_entity.id
_entity.type
_entity.pdbx_description
1 polymer ?
#
loop_
_entity_poly.entity_id
_entity_poly.type
_entity_poly.pdbx_seq_one_letter_code
_entity_poly.pdbx_strand_id
1 'polypeptide(L)'
;MPAYSTHYIFAKELKEKIEQNVDFKLNEAALFIGTQGPDIFFDHRVMPWMIGKSMRKIGSLLHRSKPSEIFDKMREYINLSNNRDIAKSYAAGFILHYALDRNCHPYVYVFQDKMVKKYPHLNAHTAHNTIEFSMDTYLLTKRLKIENAHLFKTE
;
A
#
# COMPACT_ATOMS: atom_id res chain seq x y z
N MET A 1 1.56 5.37 -8.73
CA MET A 1 2.06 5.01 -7.39
C MET A 1 0.91 5.17 -6.44
N PRO A 2 0.61 4.17 -5.67
CA PRO A 2 -0.50 4.21 -4.77
C PRO A 2 -0.27 5.21 -3.64
N ALA A 3 -1.36 5.56 -3.05
CA ALA A 3 -1.52 6.46 -1.94
C ALA A 3 -0.92 5.86 -0.66
N TYR A 4 0.38 5.97 -0.46
CA TYR A 4 1.09 5.46 0.73
C TYR A 4 0.45 5.90 2.04
N SER A 5 0.03 7.16 2.10
CA SER A 5 -0.55 7.72 3.30
C SER A 5 -1.93 7.13 3.58
N THR A 6 -2.71 6.85 2.55
CA THR A 6 -4.02 6.20 2.70
C THR A 6 -3.88 4.80 3.29
N HIS A 7 -2.94 3.98 2.80
CA HIS A 7 -2.66 2.65 3.34
C HIS A 7 -2.20 2.70 4.80
N TYR A 8 -1.29 3.63 5.12
CA TYR A 8 -0.83 3.83 6.49
C TYR A 8 -1.96 4.25 7.43
N ILE A 9 -2.77 5.25 7.05
CA ILE A 9 -3.89 5.74 7.85
C ILE A 9 -4.88 4.61 8.10
N PHE A 10 -5.22 3.83 7.09
CA PHE A 10 -6.11 2.68 7.20
C PHE A 10 -5.60 1.65 8.21
N ALA A 11 -4.31 1.30 8.14
CA ALA A 11 -3.71 0.39 9.10
C ALA A 11 -3.68 0.97 10.52
N LYS A 12 -3.36 2.26 10.65
CA LYS A 12 -3.33 2.95 11.94
C LYS A 12 -4.71 2.95 12.62
N GLU A 13 -5.77 3.17 11.86
CA GLU A 13 -7.16 3.14 12.37
C GLU A 13 -7.60 1.72 12.78
N LEU A 14 -7.03 0.68 12.16
CA LEU A 14 -7.39 -0.72 12.45
C LEU A 14 -6.45 -1.42 13.43
N LYS A 15 -5.30 -0.84 13.75
CA LYS A 15 -4.23 -1.45 14.55
C LYS A 15 -4.75 -2.06 15.85
N GLU A 16 -5.47 -1.27 16.66
CA GLU A 16 -5.98 -1.74 17.95
C GLU A 16 -6.94 -2.93 17.80
N LYS A 17 -7.80 -2.90 16.78
CA LYS A 17 -8.71 -4.00 16.51
C LYS A 17 -7.97 -5.26 16.07
N ILE A 18 -6.89 -5.11 15.30
CA ILE A 18 -6.04 -6.23 14.88
C ILE A 18 -5.37 -6.81 16.12
N GLU A 19 -4.74 -5.99 16.95
CA GLU A 19 -4.02 -6.41 18.15
C GLU A 19 -4.91 -7.20 19.13
N GLN A 20 -6.18 -6.80 19.26
CA GLN A 20 -7.17 -7.49 20.10
C GLN A 20 -7.65 -8.84 19.53
N ASN A 21 -7.48 -9.09 18.23
CA ASN A 21 -8.03 -10.25 17.54
C ASN A 21 -6.98 -11.21 16.97
N VAL A 22 -5.69 -10.99 17.22
CA VAL A 22 -4.60 -11.88 16.79
C VAL A 22 -3.99 -12.62 17.96
N ASP A 23 -3.41 -13.78 17.69
CA ASP A 23 -2.78 -14.70 18.66
C ASP A 23 -1.26 -14.52 18.77
N PHE A 24 -0.73 -13.38 18.30
CA PHE A 24 0.69 -13.08 18.27
C PHE A 24 0.95 -11.63 18.68
N LYS A 25 2.19 -11.33 19.08
CA LYS A 25 2.59 -9.96 19.44
C LYS A 25 2.74 -9.14 18.17
N LEU A 26 1.86 -8.13 18.01
CA LEU A 26 1.89 -7.25 16.85
C LEU A 26 3.17 -6.40 16.84
N ASN A 27 3.91 -6.46 15.73
CA ASN A 27 5.02 -5.55 15.44
C ASN A 27 4.50 -4.43 14.53
N GLU A 28 4.42 -3.24 15.08
CA GLU A 28 3.83 -2.08 14.42
C GLU A 28 4.57 -1.67 13.14
N ALA A 29 5.91 -1.63 13.19
CA ALA A 29 6.72 -1.30 12.01
C ALA A 29 6.52 -2.30 10.87
N ALA A 30 6.47 -3.60 11.19
CA ALA A 30 6.21 -4.64 10.20
C ALA A 30 4.80 -4.55 9.62
N LEU A 31 3.80 -4.24 10.45
CA LEU A 31 2.43 -4.00 10.00
C LEU A 31 2.40 -2.85 8.98
N PHE A 32 2.97 -1.69 9.32
CA PHE A 32 2.93 -0.51 8.47
C PHE A 32 3.72 -0.67 7.17
N ILE A 33 4.88 -1.34 7.21
CA ILE A 33 5.60 -1.68 5.97
C ILE A 33 4.77 -2.66 5.13
N GLY A 34 4.14 -3.64 5.76
CA GLY A 34 3.27 -4.60 5.08
C GLY A 34 2.11 -3.93 4.34
N THR A 35 1.55 -2.82 4.88
CA THR A 35 0.44 -2.10 4.24
C THR A 35 0.83 -1.40 2.94
N GLN A 36 2.11 -1.23 2.66
CA GLN A 36 2.56 -0.76 1.35
C GLN A 36 2.47 -1.87 0.29
N GLY A 37 2.30 -3.13 0.73
CA GLY A 37 2.09 -4.26 -0.15
C GLY A 37 3.18 -4.39 -1.22
N PRO A 38 2.80 -4.74 -2.46
CA PRO A 38 3.73 -4.84 -3.57
C PRO A 38 4.16 -3.48 -4.13
N ASP A 39 3.56 -2.38 -3.70
CA ASP A 39 3.79 -1.04 -4.23
C ASP A 39 5.18 -0.51 -3.90
N ILE A 40 5.72 -0.91 -2.76
CA ILE A 40 7.09 -0.57 -2.36
C ILE A 40 8.14 -0.93 -3.44
N PHE A 41 7.85 -1.92 -4.29
CA PHE A 41 8.74 -2.31 -5.38
C PHE A 41 8.75 -1.32 -6.54
N PHE A 42 7.70 -0.50 -6.70
CA PHE A 42 7.65 0.51 -7.75
C PHE A 42 8.62 1.67 -7.50
N ASP A 43 8.94 1.93 -6.24
CA ASP A 43 9.90 2.98 -5.85
C ASP A 43 11.34 2.49 -5.77
N HIS A 44 11.56 1.19 -5.97
CA HIS A 44 12.92 0.67 -5.95
C HIS A 44 13.74 1.20 -7.13
N ARG A 45 14.77 1.97 -6.82
CA ARG A 45 15.72 2.55 -7.78
C ARG A 45 15.04 3.42 -8.85
N VAL A 46 14.20 4.35 -8.42
CA VAL A 46 13.51 5.29 -9.33
C VAL A 46 14.38 6.47 -9.75
N MET A 47 15.44 6.78 -9.00
CA MET A 47 16.29 7.93 -9.28
C MET A 47 17.33 7.59 -10.37
N PRO A 48 17.63 8.54 -11.29
CA PRO A 48 18.52 8.30 -12.45
C PRO A 48 19.92 7.80 -12.08
N TRP A 49 20.41 8.17 -10.89
CA TRP A 49 21.75 7.77 -10.37
C TRP A 49 21.78 6.41 -9.67
N MET A 50 20.62 5.77 -9.48
CA MET A 50 20.56 4.45 -8.84
C MET A 50 20.90 3.36 -9.85
N ILE A 51 22.14 2.85 -9.79
CA ILE A 51 22.64 1.80 -10.70
C ILE A 51 22.09 0.43 -10.28
N GLY A 52 21.73 -0.40 -11.26
CA GLY A 52 21.32 -1.79 -11.09
C GLY A 52 19.90 -2.07 -11.55
N LYS A 53 19.48 -3.35 -11.44
CA LYS A 53 18.13 -3.78 -11.88
C LYS A 53 17.05 -3.29 -10.89
N SER A 54 16.01 -2.64 -11.41
CA SER A 54 14.85 -2.27 -10.60
C SER A 54 13.96 -3.49 -10.30
N MET A 55 13.34 -3.49 -9.11
CA MET A 55 12.40 -4.53 -8.68
C MET A 55 10.95 -4.26 -9.13
N ARG A 56 10.70 -3.23 -9.93
CA ARG A 56 9.35 -2.87 -10.43
C ARG A 56 8.60 -4.03 -11.08
N LYS A 57 9.33 -4.94 -11.77
CA LYS A 57 8.73 -6.14 -12.36
C LYS A 57 8.14 -7.07 -11.30
N ILE A 58 8.71 -7.13 -10.11
CA ILE A 58 8.18 -7.93 -8.98
C ILE A 58 6.87 -7.31 -8.50
N GLY A 59 6.82 -5.99 -8.28
CA GLY A 59 5.57 -5.30 -7.94
C GLY A 59 4.46 -5.61 -8.96
N SER A 60 4.75 -5.45 -10.25
CA SER A 60 3.80 -5.76 -11.32
C SER A 60 3.39 -7.23 -11.38
N LEU A 61 4.28 -8.16 -11.04
CA LEU A 61 3.96 -9.59 -10.98
C LEU A 61 3.00 -9.86 -9.83
N LEU A 62 3.30 -9.34 -8.64
CA LEU A 62 2.46 -9.53 -7.45
C LEU A 62 1.04 -8.98 -7.64
N HIS A 63 0.89 -7.81 -8.29
CA HIS A 63 -0.44 -7.26 -8.60
C HIS A 63 -1.26 -8.12 -9.58
N ARG A 64 -0.61 -8.94 -10.40
CA ARG A 64 -1.28 -9.84 -11.35
C ARG A 64 -1.44 -11.26 -10.83
N SER A 65 -0.74 -11.62 -9.76
CA SER A 65 -0.83 -12.93 -9.14
C SER A 65 -2.14 -13.10 -8.39
N LYS A 66 -2.62 -14.32 -8.27
CA LYS A 66 -3.77 -14.60 -7.42
C LYS A 66 -3.42 -14.35 -5.96
N PRO A 67 -4.23 -13.59 -5.22
CA PRO A 67 -3.94 -13.30 -3.81
C PRO A 67 -3.72 -14.55 -2.96
N SER A 68 -4.46 -15.65 -3.24
CA SER A 68 -4.30 -16.93 -2.55
C SER A 68 -2.87 -17.48 -2.68
N GLU A 69 -2.27 -17.39 -3.87
CA GLU A 69 -0.91 -17.88 -4.10
C GLU A 69 0.12 -17.07 -3.30
N ILE A 70 -0.07 -15.74 -3.21
CA ILE A 70 0.79 -14.86 -2.42
C ILE A 70 0.65 -15.18 -0.94
N PHE A 71 -0.57 -15.31 -0.42
CA PHE A 71 -0.81 -15.59 0.99
C PHE A 71 -0.35 -17.00 1.37
N ASP A 72 -0.44 -17.99 0.50
CA ASP A 72 0.12 -19.31 0.73
C ASP A 72 1.65 -19.26 0.88
N LYS A 73 2.34 -18.50 0.04
CA LYS A 73 3.80 -18.29 0.17
C LYS A 73 4.18 -17.53 1.42
N MET A 74 3.40 -16.54 1.81
CA MET A 74 3.60 -15.84 3.09
C MET A 74 3.44 -16.80 4.27
N ARG A 75 2.43 -17.67 4.25
CA ARG A 75 2.20 -18.68 5.28
C ARG A 75 3.37 -19.67 5.38
N GLU A 76 3.88 -20.16 4.25
CA GLU A 76 5.08 -21.00 4.21
C GLU A 76 6.26 -20.29 4.87
N TYR A 77 6.53 -19.02 4.49
CA TYR A 77 7.61 -18.23 5.07
C TYR A 77 7.45 -18.02 6.58
N ILE A 78 6.25 -17.68 7.05
CA ILE A 78 5.94 -17.50 8.47
C ILE A 78 6.30 -18.76 9.26
N ASN A 79 5.96 -19.95 8.73
CA ASN A 79 6.23 -21.22 9.39
C ASN A 79 7.74 -21.52 9.50
N LEU A 80 8.54 -21.05 8.55
CA LEU A 80 9.99 -21.21 8.52
C LEU A 80 10.75 -20.10 9.25
N SER A 81 10.08 -18.98 9.56
CA SER A 81 10.72 -17.80 10.14
C SER A 81 11.07 -18.00 11.62
N ASN A 82 12.26 -17.56 12.02
CA ASN A 82 12.67 -17.43 13.41
C ASN A 82 11.95 -16.27 14.12
N ASN A 83 11.43 -15.29 13.37
CA ASN A 83 10.73 -14.09 13.85
C ASN A 83 9.26 -14.12 13.40
N ARG A 84 8.52 -15.14 13.84
CA ARG A 84 7.14 -15.40 13.38
C ARG A 84 6.20 -14.22 13.60
N ASP A 85 6.30 -13.53 14.73
CA ASP A 85 5.42 -12.40 15.05
C ASP A 85 5.66 -11.22 14.09
N ILE A 86 6.91 -10.93 13.74
CA ILE A 86 7.25 -9.92 12.73
C ILE A 86 6.70 -10.33 11.36
N ALA A 87 6.90 -11.60 10.97
CA ALA A 87 6.40 -12.11 9.69
C ALA A 87 4.87 -12.10 9.60
N LYS A 88 4.17 -12.50 10.69
CA LYS A 88 2.71 -12.41 10.80
C LYS A 88 2.21 -10.97 10.73
N SER A 89 2.89 -10.04 11.40
CA SER A 89 2.55 -8.61 11.38
C SER A 89 2.68 -8.01 9.98
N TYR A 90 3.76 -8.34 9.27
CA TYR A 90 3.93 -7.94 7.87
C TYR A 90 2.82 -8.50 6.96
N ALA A 91 2.51 -9.79 7.12
CA ALA A 91 1.43 -10.43 6.36
C ALA A 91 0.06 -9.81 6.65
N ALA A 92 -0.22 -9.46 7.92
CA ALA A 92 -1.43 -8.74 8.28
C ALA A 92 -1.51 -7.38 7.57
N GLY A 93 -0.41 -6.62 7.55
CA GLY A 93 -0.32 -5.38 6.78
C GLY A 93 -0.58 -5.60 5.29
N PHE A 94 0.00 -6.63 4.70
CA PHE A 94 -0.20 -6.96 3.28
C PHE A 94 -1.66 -7.33 2.96
N ILE A 95 -2.36 -8.00 3.88
CA ILE A 95 -3.81 -8.27 3.78
C ILE A 95 -4.59 -6.96 3.79
N LEU A 96 -4.21 -6.00 4.65
CA LEU A 96 -4.85 -4.68 4.69
C LEU A 96 -4.65 -3.92 3.37
N HIS A 97 -3.44 -3.95 2.81
CA HIS A 97 -3.19 -3.38 1.48
C HIS A 97 -4.16 -3.93 0.44
N TYR A 98 -4.20 -5.26 0.31
CA TYR A 98 -5.09 -5.93 -0.63
C TYR A 98 -6.58 -5.60 -0.40
N ALA A 99 -7.00 -5.57 0.87
CA ALA A 99 -8.38 -5.24 1.22
C ALA A 99 -8.75 -3.80 0.83
N LEU A 100 -7.86 -2.85 1.09
CA LEU A 100 -8.07 -1.45 0.74
C LEU A 100 -8.13 -1.26 -0.78
N ASP A 101 -7.14 -1.77 -1.49
CA ASP A 101 -7.06 -1.69 -2.96
C ASP A 101 -8.29 -2.28 -3.64
N ARG A 102 -8.69 -3.47 -3.23
CA ARG A 102 -9.87 -4.14 -3.79
C ARG A 102 -11.14 -3.31 -3.64
N ASN A 103 -11.27 -2.57 -2.55
CA ASN A 103 -12.47 -1.78 -2.27
C ASN A 103 -12.38 -0.36 -2.86
N CYS A 104 -11.20 0.23 -2.96
CA CYS A 104 -11.03 1.61 -3.43
C CYS A 104 -10.86 1.72 -4.95
N HIS A 105 -10.16 0.79 -5.59
CA HIS A 105 -9.88 0.87 -7.03
C HIS A 105 -11.11 0.97 -7.93
N PRO A 106 -12.26 0.32 -7.67
CA PRO A 106 -13.45 0.54 -8.49
C PRO A 106 -13.86 2.01 -8.57
N TYR A 107 -13.72 2.75 -7.46
CA TYR A 107 -14.00 4.20 -7.43
C TYR A 107 -12.91 4.98 -8.15
N VAL A 108 -11.64 4.65 -7.93
CA VAL A 108 -10.50 5.29 -8.60
C VAL A 108 -10.63 5.18 -10.12
N TYR A 109 -10.98 4.00 -10.64
CA TYR A 109 -11.18 3.79 -12.09
C TYR A 109 -12.34 4.62 -12.64
N VAL A 110 -13.48 4.70 -11.94
CA VAL A 110 -14.61 5.53 -12.37
C VAL A 110 -14.21 7.02 -12.45
N PHE A 111 -13.46 7.52 -11.48
CA PHE A 111 -12.99 8.90 -11.50
C PHE A 111 -11.89 9.13 -12.53
N GLN A 112 -11.00 8.16 -12.73
CA GLN A 112 -10.00 8.16 -13.79
C GLN A 112 -10.64 8.34 -15.17
N ASP A 113 -11.66 7.54 -15.47
CA ASP A 113 -12.36 7.61 -16.76
C ASP A 113 -13.06 8.95 -16.98
N LYS A 114 -13.69 9.48 -15.93
CA LYS A 114 -14.28 10.83 -15.96
C LYS A 114 -13.21 11.91 -16.19
N MET A 115 -12.06 11.78 -15.56
CA MET A 115 -10.96 12.73 -15.66
C MET A 115 -10.33 12.73 -17.06
N VAL A 116 -10.07 11.56 -17.64
CA VAL A 116 -9.55 11.42 -19.01
C VAL A 116 -10.55 11.97 -20.04
N LYS A 117 -11.86 11.72 -19.86
CA LYS A 117 -12.89 12.30 -20.72
C LYS A 117 -12.94 13.81 -20.66
N LYS A 118 -12.78 14.37 -19.46
CA LYS A 118 -12.80 15.84 -19.24
C LYS A 118 -11.52 16.52 -19.72
N TYR A 119 -10.39 15.85 -19.60
CA TYR A 119 -9.05 16.34 -19.93
C TYR A 119 -8.32 15.39 -20.88
N PRO A 120 -8.61 15.43 -22.21
CA PRO A 120 -8.09 14.47 -23.18
C PRO A 120 -6.56 14.43 -23.34
N HIS A 121 -5.85 15.45 -22.83
CA HIS A 121 -4.39 15.47 -22.81
C HIS A 121 -3.78 14.61 -21.69
N LEU A 122 -4.59 14.16 -20.70
CA LEU A 122 -4.13 13.28 -19.65
C LEU A 122 -4.24 11.83 -20.08
N ASN A 123 -3.18 11.05 -19.87
CA ASN A 123 -3.27 9.60 -19.97
C ASN A 123 -3.90 8.97 -18.71
N ALA A 124 -4.39 7.75 -18.83
CA ALA A 124 -5.06 7.04 -17.74
C ALA A 124 -4.18 6.89 -16.49
N HIS A 125 -2.88 6.62 -16.66
CA HIS A 125 -1.95 6.47 -15.55
C HIS A 125 -1.77 7.78 -14.76
N THR A 126 -1.62 8.90 -15.46
CA THR A 126 -1.53 10.21 -14.80
C THR A 126 -2.81 10.57 -14.07
N ALA A 127 -3.97 10.32 -14.69
CA ALA A 127 -5.27 10.55 -14.05
C ALA A 127 -5.44 9.69 -12.78
N HIS A 128 -5.09 8.41 -12.85
CA HIS A 128 -5.11 7.46 -11.73
C HIS A 128 -4.29 7.98 -10.54
N ASN A 129 -3.02 8.27 -10.79
CA ASN A 129 -2.11 8.79 -9.76
C ASN A 129 -2.62 10.11 -9.15
N THR A 130 -3.15 11.01 -9.97
CA THR A 130 -3.69 12.29 -9.49
C THR A 130 -4.85 12.07 -8.52
N ILE A 131 -5.73 11.10 -8.79
CA ILE A 131 -6.85 10.77 -7.90
C ILE A 131 -6.34 10.22 -6.58
N GLU A 132 -5.41 9.28 -6.60
CA GLU A 132 -4.84 8.68 -5.39
C GLU A 132 -4.08 9.70 -4.54
N PHE A 133 -3.26 10.57 -5.15
CA PHE A 133 -2.62 11.68 -4.43
C PHE A 133 -3.62 12.66 -3.83
N SER A 134 -4.74 12.92 -4.52
CA SER A 134 -5.80 13.77 -3.98
C SER A 134 -6.46 13.12 -2.76
N MET A 135 -6.67 11.80 -2.78
CA MET A 135 -7.18 11.04 -1.64
C MET A 135 -6.20 11.09 -0.46
N ASP A 136 -4.90 10.88 -0.70
CA ASP A 136 -3.87 11.02 0.33
C ASP A 136 -3.88 12.40 0.97
N THR A 137 -3.84 13.45 0.16
CA THR A 137 -3.84 14.83 0.63
C THR A 137 -5.09 15.12 1.46
N TYR A 138 -6.25 14.66 0.99
CA TYR A 138 -7.52 14.83 1.71
C TYR A 138 -7.48 14.13 3.08
N LEU A 139 -7.04 12.88 3.13
CA LEU A 139 -6.99 12.10 4.37
C LEU A 139 -5.95 12.64 5.35
N LEU A 140 -4.75 13.01 4.88
CA LEU A 140 -3.73 13.65 5.71
C LEU A 140 -4.27 14.93 6.36
N THR A 141 -4.92 15.78 5.57
CA THR A 141 -5.49 17.03 6.09
C THR A 141 -6.65 16.79 7.04
N LYS A 142 -7.61 15.92 6.68
CA LYS A 142 -8.84 15.73 7.45
C LYS A 142 -8.69 14.79 8.64
N ARG A 143 -7.88 13.74 8.53
CA ARG A 143 -7.72 12.72 9.59
C ARG A 143 -6.53 13.01 10.50
N LEU A 144 -5.39 13.41 9.94
CA LEU A 144 -4.18 13.66 10.71
C LEU A 144 -3.92 15.15 10.96
N LYS A 145 -4.72 16.04 10.37
CA LYS A 145 -4.57 17.51 10.47
C LYS A 145 -3.21 18.02 10.02
N ILE A 146 -2.61 17.34 9.05
CA ILE A 146 -1.33 17.69 8.45
C ILE A 146 -1.61 18.52 7.20
N GLU A 147 -1.23 19.79 7.21
CA GLU A 147 -1.49 20.71 6.10
C GLU A 147 -0.61 20.42 4.87
N ASN A 148 0.59 19.90 5.08
CA ASN A 148 1.55 19.60 4.02
C ASN A 148 1.97 18.14 4.05
N ALA A 149 1.75 17.42 2.96
CA ALA A 149 2.07 15.99 2.86
C ALA A 149 3.55 15.64 3.13
N HIS A 150 4.50 16.56 2.82
CA HIS A 150 5.92 16.35 3.12
C HIS A 150 6.28 16.51 4.60
N LEU A 151 5.36 16.99 5.43
CA LEU A 151 5.52 16.98 6.88
C LEU A 151 5.06 15.65 7.51
N PHE A 152 4.48 14.78 6.71
CA PHE A 152 4.04 13.46 7.17
C PHE A 152 5.25 12.57 7.44
N LYS A 153 5.38 12.16 8.70
CA LYS A 153 6.38 11.20 9.16
C LYS A 153 5.65 9.94 9.62
N THR A 154 6.08 8.80 9.13
CA THR A 154 5.72 7.50 9.71
C THR A 154 6.62 7.28 10.92
N GLU A 155 6.04 7.10 12.08
CA GLU A 155 6.76 6.74 13.31
C GLU A 155 7.39 5.36 13.22
#